data_a0bb82178e35c632baf07a239695885e
#
_entry.id   a0bb82178e35c632baf07a239695885e
#
_cell.length_a   1.000
_cell.length_b   1.000
_cell.length_c   1.000
_cell.angle_alpha   90.00
_cell.angle_beta   90.00
_cell.angle_gamma   90.00
#
_symmetry.space_group_name_H-M   'P 1'
#
loop_
_entity.id
_entity.type
_entity.pdbx_description
1 polymer ?
#
loop_
_entity_poly.entity_id
_entity_poly.type
_entity_poly.pdbx_seq_one_letter_code
_entity_poly.pdbx_strand_id
1 'polypeptide(L)' 'MQRRSATLEDVAREAGVSQQTVSRVLNNPDVVSEKTRDKVIRAMQALRYVPNR' A
#
# COMPACT_ATOMS: atom_id res chain seq x y z
N MET A 1 -14.14 3.15 -21.65
CA MET A 1 -13.51 3.51 -20.49
C MET A 1 -12.85 2.39 -19.78
N GLN A 2 -11.66 2.60 -19.40
CA GLN A 2 -10.90 1.59 -18.86
C GLN A 2 -10.78 1.72 -17.39
N ARG A 3 -10.98 0.70 -16.67
CA ARG A 3 -10.88 0.76 -15.30
C ARG A 3 -9.65 0.02 -14.87
N ARG A 4 -8.80 0.59 -14.15
CA ARG A 4 -7.62 -0.08 -13.75
C ARG A 4 -7.63 -0.33 -12.28
N SER A 5 -7.10 -1.43 -11.84
CA SER A 5 -6.96 -1.70 -10.43
C SER A 5 -5.81 -0.88 -9.88
N ALA A 6 -5.87 -0.53 -8.62
CA ALA A 6 -4.77 0.16 -7.98
C ALA A 6 -3.56 -0.75 -7.94
N THR A 7 -2.39 -0.17 -8.05
CA THR A 7 -1.15 -0.92 -8.01
C THR A 7 -0.37 -0.51 -6.77
N LEU A 8 0.77 -1.18 -6.53
CA LEU A 8 1.64 -0.81 -5.44
C LEU A 8 2.07 0.62 -5.55
N GLU A 9 2.30 1.08 -6.77
CA GLU A 9 2.71 2.44 -6.98
C GLU A 9 1.61 3.41 -6.56
N ASP A 10 0.38 3.07 -6.86
CA ASP A 10 -0.75 3.91 -6.46
C ASP A 10 -0.87 3.98 -4.95
N VAL A 11 -0.71 2.85 -4.30
CA VAL A 11 -0.79 2.80 -2.84
C VAL A 11 0.34 3.63 -2.24
N ALA A 12 1.54 3.49 -2.78
CA ALA A 12 2.69 4.23 -2.26
C ALA A 12 2.45 5.74 -2.39
N ARG A 13 1.91 6.15 -3.51
CA ARG A 13 1.64 7.55 -3.75
C ARG A 13 0.57 8.07 -2.80
N GLU A 14 -0.47 7.28 -2.62
CA GLU A 14 -1.55 7.66 -1.73
C GLU A 14 -1.07 7.74 -0.28
N ALA A 15 -0.23 6.82 0.13
CA ALA A 15 0.28 6.78 1.49
C ALA A 15 1.43 7.75 1.72
N GLY A 16 2.02 8.26 0.64
CA GLY A 16 3.16 9.16 0.77
C GLY A 16 4.44 8.46 1.14
N VAL A 17 4.60 7.22 0.70
CA VAL A 17 5.79 6.43 0.98
C VAL A 17 6.29 5.82 -0.31
N SER A 18 7.44 5.15 -0.24
CA SER A 18 7.99 4.52 -1.42
C SER A 18 7.31 3.17 -1.67
N GLN A 19 7.42 2.69 -2.90
CA GLN A 19 6.87 1.38 -3.23
C GLN A 19 7.52 0.30 -2.39
N GLN A 20 8.80 0.47 -2.09
CA GLN A 20 9.49 -0.48 -1.27
C GLN A 20 8.86 -0.60 0.11
N THR A 21 8.43 0.53 0.65
CA THR A 21 7.79 0.54 1.95
C THR A 21 6.46 -0.20 1.89
N VAL A 22 5.70 0.01 0.82
CA VAL A 22 4.43 -0.70 0.66
C VAL A 22 4.69 -2.20 0.57
N SER A 23 5.70 -2.57 -0.19
CA SER A 23 6.04 -3.98 -0.33
C SER A 23 6.39 -4.60 1.02
N ARG A 24 7.11 -3.86 1.85
CA ARG A 24 7.47 -4.35 3.16
C ARG A 24 6.26 -4.55 4.05
N VAL A 25 5.30 -3.63 3.96
CA VAL A 25 4.08 -3.77 4.73
C VAL A 25 3.36 -5.06 4.35
N LEU A 26 3.40 -5.40 3.07
CA LEU A 26 2.71 -6.61 2.62
C LEU A 26 3.47 -7.88 2.94
N ASN A 27 4.79 -7.84 2.82
CA ASN A 27 5.59 -9.04 2.99
C ASN A 27 6.22 -9.20 4.35
N ASN A 28 6.53 -8.11 4.98
CA ASN A 28 7.25 -8.18 6.25
C ASN A 28 6.87 -6.99 7.11
N PRO A 29 5.62 -6.94 7.55
CA PRO A 29 5.11 -5.78 8.28
C PRO A 29 5.85 -5.48 9.58
N ASP A 30 6.50 -6.47 10.14
CA ASP A 30 7.20 -6.28 11.40
C ASP A 30 8.36 -5.29 11.31
N VAL A 31 8.92 -5.11 10.13
CA VAL A 31 10.04 -4.19 9.98
C VAL A 31 9.59 -2.78 9.69
N VAL A 32 8.29 -2.56 9.63
CA VAL A 32 7.72 -1.25 9.33
C VAL A 32 7.09 -0.70 10.59
N SER A 33 7.31 0.58 10.86
CA SER A 33 6.73 1.16 12.07
C SER A 33 5.21 1.11 11.98
N GLU A 34 4.59 1.12 13.12
CA GLU A 34 3.15 1.05 13.19
C GLU A 34 2.49 2.23 12.47
N LYS A 35 3.06 3.41 12.62
CA LYS A 35 2.56 4.56 11.96
C LYS A 35 2.58 4.42 10.45
N THR A 36 3.69 3.97 9.91
CA THR A 36 3.84 3.81 8.47
C THR A 36 2.92 2.71 7.97
N ARG A 37 2.85 1.62 8.72
CA ARG A 37 2.00 0.52 8.34
C ARG A 37 0.54 0.97 8.25
N ASP A 38 0.12 1.77 9.22
CA ASP A 38 -1.24 2.27 9.24
C ASP A 38 -1.53 3.16 8.03
N LYS A 39 -0.58 4.01 7.66
CA LYS A 39 -0.75 4.86 6.50
C LYS A 39 -0.96 4.03 5.24
N VAL A 40 -0.17 2.98 5.09
CA VAL A 40 -0.26 2.14 3.91
C VAL A 40 -1.58 1.39 3.90
N ILE A 41 -2.00 0.88 5.04
CA ILE A 41 -3.26 0.16 5.12
C ILE A 41 -4.42 1.07 4.77
N ARG A 42 -4.40 2.30 5.26
CA ARG A 42 -5.45 3.24 4.93
C ARG A 42 -5.46 3.59 3.45
N ALA A 43 -4.27 3.70 2.85
CA ALA A 43 -4.17 3.97 1.42
C ALA A 43 -4.76 2.81 0.63
N MET A 44 -4.49 1.60 1.07
CA MET A 44 -5.04 0.43 0.39
C MET A 44 -6.56 0.43 0.46
N GLN A 45 -7.10 0.79 1.60
CA GLN A 45 -8.55 0.82 1.76
C GLN A 45 -9.16 1.92 0.89
N ALA A 46 -8.50 3.07 0.85
CA ALA A 46 -9.01 4.18 0.07
C ALA A 46 -9.05 3.85 -1.41
N LEU A 47 -8.06 3.11 -1.89
CA LEU A 47 -7.97 2.75 -3.28
C LEU A 47 -8.60 1.39 -3.58
N ARG A 48 -9.12 0.76 -2.57
CA ARG A 48 -9.68 -0.58 -2.68
C ARG A 48 -8.66 -1.56 -3.24
N TYR A 49 -7.41 -1.36 -2.85
CA TYR A 49 -6.36 -2.26 -3.28
C TYR A 49 -6.38 -3.49 -2.39
N VAL A 50 -6.46 -4.64 -2.99
CA VAL A 50 -6.48 -5.89 -2.25
C VAL A 50 -5.26 -6.68 -2.65
N PRO A 51 -4.35 -6.98 -1.71
CA PRO A 51 -3.19 -7.78 -2.03
C PRO A 51 -3.67 -9.13 -2.47
N ASN A 52 -3.23 -9.54 -3.65
CA ASN A 52 -3.71 -10.77 -4.17
C ASN A 52 -2.67 -11.82 -4.15
N ARG A 53 -2.94 -12.99 -3.81
CA ARG A 53 -1.97 -13.97 -3.74
C ARG A 53 -2.23 -15.11 -4.46
#